data_4e36bdb70e41dcac6a911784ac708b82
#
_entry.id   4e36bdb70e41dcac6a911784ac708b82
#
_cell.length_a   1.000
_cell.length_b   1.000
_cell.length_c   1.000
_cell.angle_alpha   90.00
_cell.angle_beta   90.00
_cell.angle_gamma   90.00
#
_symmetry.space_group_name_H-M   'P 1'
#
loop_
_entity.id
_entity.type
_entity.pdbx_description
1 polymer ?
#
loop_
_entity_poly.entity_id
_entity_poly.type
_entity_poly.pdbx_seq_one_letter_code
_entity_poly.pdbx_strand_id
1 'polypeptide(L)'
;MKNNDDLIDDHLAAPMKSTSDFHIHLHHSPCTSKEMTPGNILRKASEVGLSRVGLVNHLHPDTPLALFDMAREEIALVREAFSGTVLMGGEAELLDQNGSTTLTGECYEHVDYILLAMGHTQLPWVKLNTDLAPEAFLIKETESLLKAISGHRVDIVAHPYIYGFLFKDAPKLAQGLRPHKIPADLIDALAKALIKNNTRMEFHCRDLIIRPERLGGDSFVRSYMRLLGQLREKGVLFTAGSDAHYLDQIGRTIHAPSWANSII
;
A
#
# COMPACT_ATOMS: atom_id res chain seq x y z
N MET A 1 4.00 -26.72 20.28
CA MET A 1 3.53 -25.94 19.13
C MET A 1 2.77 -24.76 19.70
N LYS A 2 3.23 -23.53 19.55
CA LYS A 2 2.46 -22.33 19.92
C LYS A 2 1.24 -22.26 19.00
N ASN A 3 0.09 -21.89 19.55
CA ASN A 3 -1.13 -21.72 18.77
C ASN A 3 -0.92 -20.54 17.80
N ASN A 4 -1.48 -20.60 16.59
CA ASN A 4 -1.36 -19.51 15.61
C ASN A 4 -1.91 -18.17 16.10
N ASP A 5 -2.78 -18.18 17.11
CA ASP A 5 -3.31 -16.95 17.74
C ASP A 5 -2.28 -16.30 18.65
N ASP A 6 -1.41 -17.07 19.34
CA ASP A 6 -0.29 -16.57 20.15
C ASP A 6 0.78 -15.86 19.27
N LEU A 7 0.93 -16.29 17.99
CA LEU A 7 1.85 -15.65 17.06
C LEU A 7 1.37 -14.26 16.61
N ILE A 8 0.07 -14.02 16.56
CA ILE A 8 -0.50 -12.71 16.18
C ILE A 8 -0.25 -11.71 17.30
N ASP A 9 -0.44 -12.10 18.56
CA ASP A 9 -0.21 -11.24 19.73
C ASP A 9 1.28 -10.94 19.92
N ASP A 10 2.17 -11.92 19.72
CA ASP A 10 3.63 -11.72 19.74
C ASP A 10 4.12 -10.79 18.60
N HIS A 11 3.44 -10.77 17.46
CA HIS A 11 3.81 -9.91 16.32
C HIS A 11 3.36 -8.46 16.46
N LEU A 12 2.31 -8.20 17.25
CA LEU A 12 1.85 -6.86 17.59
C LEU A 12 2.53 -6.31 18.86
N ALA A 13 3.13 -7.18 19.67
CA ALA A 13 3.64 -6.84 21.02
C ALA A 13 5.05 -6.24 21.07
N ALA A 14 5.78 -6.13 19.93
CA ALA A 14 7.11 -5.53 19.93
C ALA A 14 7.12 -4.20 19.15
N PRO A 15 6.95 -3.06 19.80
CA PRO A 15 7.02 -1.76 19.14
C PRO A 15 8.48 -1.40 18.84
N MET A 16 9.00 -1.82 17.71
CA MET A 16 10.11 -1.13 17.10
C MET A 16 9.51 -0.09 16.15
N LYS A 17 9.74 1.19 16.43
CA LYS A 17 9.25 2.30 15.63
C LYS A 17 9.77 2.17 14.21
N SER A 18 8.89 2.05 13.22
CA SER A 18 9.30 2.25 11.84
C SER A 18 9.78 3.68 11.69
N THR A 19 10.93 3.84 11.05
CA THR A 19 11.48 5.16 10.69
C THR A 19 11.21 5.52 9.24
N SER A 20 10.35 4.77 8.57
CA SER A 20 10.03 4.94 7.15
C SER A 20 8.54 5.05 6.93
N ASP A 21 8.15 5.86 5.95
CA ASP A 21 6.80 5.95 5.43
C ASP A 21 6.88 6.20 3.92
N PHE A 22 6.57 5.20 3.11
CA PHE A 22 6.67 5.30 1.66
C PHE A 22 5.33 5.56 0.97
N HIS A 23 4.30 6.01 1.71
CA HIS A 23 2.99 6.30 1.16
C HIS A 23 2.38 7.56 1.81
N ILE A 24 2.90 8.73 1.40
CA ILE A 24 2.44 10.05 1.87
C ILE A 24 2.05 10.87 0.64
N HIS A 25 0.76 11.18 0.49
CA HIS A 25 0.27 11.93 -0.67
C HIS A 25 0.62 13.41 -0.62
N LEU A 26 0.97 13.96 -1.81
CA LEU A 26 1.22 15.38 -2.00
C LEU A 26 -0.08 16.15 -2.30
N HIS A 27 -0.05 17.46 -2.06
CA HIS A 27 -1.18 18.39 -2.28
C HIS A 27 -1.65 18.51 -3.74
N HIS A 28 -0.91 17.94 -4.68
CA HIS A 28 -1.31 17.87 -6.10
C HIS A 28 -2.44 16.87 -6.32
N SER A 29 -2.55 15.84 -5.48
CA SER A 29 -3.64 14.86 -5.55
C SER A 29 -4.95 15.50 -5.10
N PRO A 30 -6.06 15.35 -5.86
CA PRO A 30 -7.33 16.02 -5.55
C PRO A 30 -8.00 15.54 -4.25
N CYS A 31 -7.62 14.36 -3.77
CA CYS A 31 -8.12 13.77 -2.51
C CYS A 31 -7.36 14.24 -1.27
N THR A 32 -6.32 15.08 -1.43
CA THR A 32 -5.36 15.44 -0.39
C THR A 32 -5.58 16.88 0.09
N SER A 33 -5.31 17.15 1.38
CA SER A 33 -5.30 18.51 1.92
C SER A 33 -4.27 19.39 1.20
N LYS A 34 -4.60 20.64 0.95
CA LYS A 34 -3.67 21.62 0.37
C LYS A 34 -2.46 21.92 1.27
N GLU A 35 -2.52 21.55 2.54
CA GLU A 35 -1.40 21.64 3.47
C GLU A 35 -0.33 20.58 3.26
N MET A 36 -0.61 19.52 2.49
CA MET A 36 0.33 18.43 2.17
C MET A 36 1.42 18.86 1.18
N THR A 37 2.01 20.03 1.40
CA THR A 37 3.18 20.51 0.65
C THR A 37 4.44 19.75 1.10
N PRO A 38 5.45 19.58 0.22
CA PRO A 38 6.71 18.93 0.61
C PRO A 38 7.31 19.49 1.91
N GLY A 39 7.34 20.82 2.07
CA GLY A 39 7.90 21.46 3.26
C GLY A 39 7.16 21.12 4.55
N ASN A 40 5.83 21.11 4.51
CA ASN A 40 5.03 20.75 5.68
C ASN A 40 5.17 19.25 6.02
N ILE A 41 5.19 18.38 4.99
CA ILE A 41 5.38 16.94 5.16
C ILE A 41 6.75 16.65 5.78
N LEU A 42 7.85 17.21 5.23
CA LEU A 42 9.20 16.94 5.73
C LEU A 42 9.41 17.46 7.15
N ARG A 43 8.84 18.62 7.48
CA ARG A 43 8.83 19.12 8.86
C ARG A 43 8.11 18.15 9.79
N LYS A 44 6.88 17.72 9.41
CA LYS A 44 6.11 16.77 10.22
C LYS A 44 6.81 15.42 10.36
N ALA A 45 7.41 14.93 9.29
CA ALA A 45 8.21 13.70 9.30
C ALA A 45 9.38 13.79 10.30
N SER A 46 10.08 14.91 10.33
CA SER A 46 11.14 15.17 11.32
C SER A 46 10.60 15.16 12.75
N GLU A 47 9.48 15.85 13.00
CA GLU A 47 8.84 15.93 14.33
C GLU A 47 8.46 14.54 14.88
N VAL A 48 8.00 13.63 14.02
CA VAL A 48 7.59 12.27 14.42
C VAL A 48 8.74 11.26 14.36
N GLY A 49 9.94 11.67 13.93
CA GLY A 49 11.15 10.83 13.91
C GLY A 49 11.26 9.90 12.70
N LEU A 50 10.61 10.21 11.58
CA LEU A 50 10.85 9.53 10.32
C LEU A 50 12.19 9.96 9.73
N SER A 51 12.93 9.01 9.17
CA SER A 51 14.21 9.22 8.49
C SER A 51 14.17 8.90 7.00
N ARG A 52 13.10 8.28 6.53
CA ARG A 52 12.85 7.96 5.13
C ARG A 52 11.39 8.18 4.80
N VAL A 53 11.13 8.99 3.78
CA VAL A 53 9.78 9.30 3.33
C VAL A 53 9.65 9.16 1.83
N GLY A 54 8.55 8.59 1.40
CA GLY A 54 8.12 8.56 0.01
C GLY A 54 6.94 9.50 -0.18
N LEU A 55 7.12 10.51 -1.01
CA LEU A 55 6.08 11.48 -1.38
C LEU A 55 5.41 11.01 -2.67
N VAL A 56 4.08 10.91 -2.67
CA VAL A 56 3.35 10.19 -3.70
C VAL A 56 2.31 11.07 -4.38
N ASN A 57 2.18 10.91 -5.70
CA ASN A 57 1.01 11.34 -6.46
C ASN A 57 0.37 10.15 -7.17
N HIS A 58 -0.93 10.24 -7.44
CA HIS A 58 -1.62 9.22 -8.23
C HIS A 58 -1.17 9.22 -9.69
N LEU A 59 -0.99 8.04 -10.25
CA LEU A 59 -0.80 7.77 -11.68
C LEU A 59 -2.12 7.30 -12.29
N HIS A 60 -3.12 8.18 -12.31
CA HIS A 60 -4.40 7.93 -12.97
C HIS A 60 -4.26 8.08 -14.49
N PRO A 61 -5.23 7.57 -15.31
CA PRO A 61 -5.14 7.66 -16.76
C PRO A 61 -5.05 9.09 -17.32
N ASP A 62 -5.54 10.07 -16.57
CA ASP A 62 -5.58 11.49 -16.91
C ASP A 62 -4.57 12.35 -16.14
N THR A 63 -3.69 11.73 -15.33
CA THR A 63 -2.66 12.48 -14.59
C THR A 63 -1.53 12.94 -15.51
N PRO A 64 -1.29 14.24 -15.66
CA PRO A 64 -0.17 14.74 -16.43
C PRO A 64 1.17 14.35 -15.77
N LEU A 65 2.09 13.70 -16.49
CA LEU A 65 3.38 13.30 -15.95
C LEU A 65 4.25 14.49 -15.50
N ALA A 66 4.10 15.65 -16.14
CA ALA A 66 4.75 16.90 -15.71
C ALA A 66 4.45 17.30 -14.26
N LEU A 67 3.36 16.80 -13.67
CA LEU A 67 3.02 17.03 -12.28
C LEU A 67 4.05 16.40 -11.32
N PHE A 68 4.67 15.30 -11.74
CA PHE A 68 5.75 14.66 -10.97
C PHE A 68 7.05 15.48 -11.03
N ASP A 69 7.35 16.09 -12.19
CA ASP A 69 8.51 16.98 -12.34
C ASP A 69 8.35 18.23 -11.48
N MET A 70 7.15 18.84 -11.48
CA MET A 70 6.82 19.95 -10.57
C MET A 70 6.99 19.57 -9.09
N ALA A 71 6.51 18.39 -8.71
CA ALA A 71 6.67 17.90 -7.34
C ALA A 71 8.16 17.69 -6.97
N ARG A 72 8.98 17.20 -7.89
CA ARG A 72 10.43 17.08 -7.68
C ARG A 72 11.10 18.44 -7.49
N GLU A 73 10.71 19.45 -8.25
CA GLU A 73 11.20 20.83 -8.08
C GLU A 73 10.84 21.38 -6.69
N GLU A 74 9.58 21.21 -6.26
CA GLU A 74 9.14 21.63 -4.92
C GLU A 74 9.90 20.88 -3.81
N ILE A 75 10.14 19.58 -3.97
CA ILE A 75 10.94 18.79 -3.03
C ILE A 75 12.36 19.31 -2.96
N ALA A 76 12.98 19.60 -4.10
CA ALA A 76 14.36 20.11 -4.16
C ALA A 76 14.54 21.42 -3.38
N LEU A 77 13.55 22.32 -3.42
CA LEU A 77 13.60 23.61 -2.70
C LEU A 77 13.63 23.46 -1.17
N VAL A 78 13.12 22.36 -0.63
CA VAL A 78 12.97 22.15 0.81
C VAL A 78 13.77 20.96 1.35
N ARG A 79 14.42 20.22 0.46
CA ARG A 79 15.08 18.94 0.75
C ARG A 79 16.16 19.04 1.83
N GLU A 80 16.90 20.15 1.90
CA GLU A 80 17.98 20.37 2.86
C GLU A 80 17.47 20.50 4.30
N ALA A 81 16.20 20.84 4.49
CA ALA A 81 15.58 20.92 5.82
C ALA A 81 15.29 19.55 6.45
N PHE A 82 15.49 18.46 5.70
CA PHE A 82 15.24 17.08 6.16
C PHE A 82 16.50 16.24 6.03
N SER A 83 17.04 15.75 7.15
CA SER A 83 18.28 14.98 7.18
C SER A 83 18.14 13.54 6.65
N GLY A 84 16.91 13.06 6.45
CA GLY A 84 16.62 11.72 6.00
C GLY A 84 16.61 11.53 4.47
N THR A 85 16.10 10.42 3.98
CA THR A 85 15.89 10.14 2.55
C THR A 85 14.50 10.58 2.13
N VAL A 86 14.39 11.25 0.97
CA VAL A 86 13.12 11.60 0.33
C VAL A 86 13.11 10.98 -1.06
N LEU A 87 12.04 10.24 -1.37
CA LEU A 87 11.80 9.63 -2.68
C LEU A 87 10.50 10.15 -3.26
N MET A 88 10.43 10.30 -4.59
CA MET A 88 9.19 10.61 -5.31
C MET A 88 8.57 9.33 -5.83
N GLY A 89 7.36 9.00 -5.36
CA GLY A 89 6.59 7.83 -5.78
C GLY A 89 5.43 8.15 -6.69
N GLY A 90 5.05 7.17 -7.52
CA GLY A 90 3.82 7.17 -8.28
C GLY A 90 2.90 6.04 -7.84
N GLU A 91 1.66 6.35 -7.45
CA GLU A 91 0.66 5.35 -7.14
C GLU A 91 -0.21 5.06 -8.35
N ALA A 92 0.06 3.91 -8.98
CA ALA A 92 -0.70 3.37 -10.11
C ALA A 92 -1.84 2.47 -9.62
N GLU A 93 -2.84 2.27 -10.47
CA GLU A 93 -4.02 1.46 -10.17
C GLU A 93 -3.97 0.09 -10.85
N LEU A 94 -4.38 -0.94 -10.12
CA LEU A 94 -4.83 -2.20 -10.71
C LEU A 94 -6.28 -1.99 -11.18
N LEU A 95 -6.50 -2.06 -12.50
CA LEU A 95 -7.74 -1.61 -13.13
C LEU A 95 -8.83 -2.68 -13.17
N ASP A 96 -8.43 -3.93 -13.34
CA ASP A 96 -9.37 -5.03 -13.55
C ASP A 96 -8.79 -6.39 -13.14
N GLN A 97 -9.63 -7.43 -13.23
CA GLN A 97 -9.25 -8.80 -12.92
C GLN A 97 -8.45 -9.50 -14.03
N ASN A 98 -7.99 -8.78 -15.06
CA ASN A 98 -7.08 -9.27 -16.08
C ASN A 98 -5.63 -8.84 -15.83
N GLY A 99 -5.38 -7.98 -14.84
CA GLY A 99 -4.08 -7.45 -14.49
C GLY A 99 -3.70 -6.18 -15.25
N SER A 100 -4.69 -5.50 -15.85
CA SER A 100 -4.49 -4.19 -16.45
C SER A 100 -4.15 -3.15 -15.39
N THR A 101 -3.26 -2.21 -15.73
CA THR A 101 -2.82 -1.15 -14.80
C THR A 101 -2.83 0.21 -15.48
N THR A 102 -2.70 1.28 -14.71
CA THR A 102 -2.49 2.63 -15.25
C THR A 102 -1.04 2.91 -15.64
N LEU A 103 -0.13 1.95 -15.45
CA LEU A 103 1.28 2.11 -15.77
C LEU A 103 1.53 2.18 -17.27
N THR A 104 2.31 3.17 -17.69
CA THR A 104 2.89 3.30 -19.04
C THR A 104 4.41 3.29 -18.93
N GLY A 105 5.11 3.03 -20.05
CA GLY A 105 6.58 3.06 -20.07
C GLY A 105 7.17 4.39 -19.61
N GLU A 106 6.49 5.50 -19.90
CA GLU A 106 6.94 6.86 -19.58
C GLU A 106 6.90 7.17 -18.08
N CYS A 107 5.96 6.57 -17.32
CA CYS A 107 5.83 6.83 -15.87
C CYS A 107 7.15 6.63 -15.10
N TYR A 108 7.96 5.64 -15.52
CA TYR A 108 9.18 5.26 -14.80
C TYR A 108 10.29 6.32 -14.86
N GLU A 109 10.22 7.26 -15.78
CA GLU A 109 11.20 8.35 -15.92
C GLU A 109 10.94 9.48 -14.91
N HIS A 110 9.70 9.58 -14.43
CA HIS A 110 9.24 10.67 -13.57
C HIS A 110 9.25 10.33 -12.07
N VAL A 111 9.44 9.05 -11.70
CA VAL A 111 9.36 8.60 -10.29
C VAL A 111 10.56 7.73 -9.91
N ASP A 112 10.88 7.73 -8.62
CA ASP A 112 11.94 6.87 -8.07
C ASP A 112 11.42 5.45 -7.85
N TYR A 113 10.13 5.30 -7.50
CA TYR A 113 9.48 4.02 -7.25
C TYR A 113 7.98 4.06 -7.59
N ILE A 114 7.42 2.88 -7.80
CA ILE A 114 6.01 2.66 -8.12
C ILE A 114 5.32 1.92 -6.98
N LEU A 115 4.19 2.49 -6.53
CA LEU A 115 3.17 1.76 -5.79
C LEU A 115 2.10 1.28 -6.77
N LEU A 116 1.63 0.04 -6.61
CA LEU A 116 0.47 -0.48 -7.32
C LEU A 116 -0.68 -0.66 -6.33
N ALA A 117 -1.66 0.21 -6.44
CA ALA A 117 -2.84 0.20 -5.59
C ALA A 117 -3.85 -0.86 -6.00
N MET A 118 -4.44 -1.51 -5.01
CA MET A 118 -5.58 -2.40 -5.16
C MET A 118 -6.80 -1.84 -4.41
N GLY A 119 -7.97 -2.00 -5.01
CA GLY A 119 -9.23 -1.78 -4.29
C GLY A 119 -9.82 -0.37 -4.33
N HIS A 120 -9.34 0.51 -5.18
CA HIS A 120 -9.93 1.83 -5.40
C HIS A 120 -11.23 1.76 -6.24
N THR A 121 -12.20 0.99 -5.77
CA THR A 121 -13.46 0.71 -6.48
C THR A 121 -14.33 1.94 -6.71
N GLN A 122 -14.06 3.05 -6.02
CA GLN A 122 -14.71 4.34 -6.25
C GLN A 122 -14.26 5.03 -7.55
N LEU A 123 -13.15 4.59 -8.15
CA LEU A 123 -12.64 5.17 -9.39
C LEU A 123 -13.38 4.60 -10.60
N PRO A 124 -13.81 5.43 -11.56
CA PRO A 124 -14.68 5.00 -12.66
C PRO A 124 -13.99 4.03 -13.63
N TRP A 125 -12.67 4.01 -13.65
CA TRP A 125 -11.85 3.13 -14.52
C TRP A 125 -11.50 1.80 -13.86
N VAL A 126 -11.67 1.64 -12.52
CA VAL A 126 -11.46 0.36 -11.84
C VAL A 126 -12.69 -0.53 -12.00
N LYS A 127 -12.52 -1.70 -12.59
CA LYS A 127 -13.59 -2.64 -12.94
C LYS A 127 -13.40 -3.99 -12.26
N LEU A 128 -13.97 -4.14 -11.08
CA LEU A 128 -13.97 -5.39 -10.33
C LEU A 128 -15.31 -6.09 -10.45
N ASN A 129 -15.29 -7.43 -10.62
CA ASN A 129 -16.52 -8.22 -10.60
C ASN A 129 -16.97 -8.49 -9.16
N THR A 130 -17.87 -7.67 -8.66
CA THR A 130 -18.39 -7.73 -7.29
C THR A 130 -19.51 -8.78 -7.11
N ASP A 131 -19.94 -9.45 -8.17
CA ASP A 131 -20.96 -10.53 -8.11
C ASP A 131 -20.35 -11.89 -7.72
N LEU A 132 -19.02 -11.97 -7.64
CA LEU A 132 -18.31 -13.18 -7.23
C LEU A 132 -18.52 -13.48 -5.75
N ALA A 133 -18.50 -14.77 -5.40
CA ALA A 133 -18.35 -15.18 -4.02
C ALA A 133 -17.01 -14.67 -3.44
N PRO A 134 -16.92 -14.35 -2.13
CA PRO A 134 -15.73 -13.74 -1.54
C PRO A 134 -14.40 -14.47 -1.81
N GLU A 135 -14.42 -15.82 -1.79
CA GLU A 135 -13.21 -16.61 -2.08
C GLU A 135 -12.82 -16.52 -3.56
N ALA A 136 -13.80 -16.62 -4.48
CA ALA A 136 -13.56 -16.49 -5.92
C ALA A 136 -13.06 -15.07 -6.27
N PHE A 137 -13.59 -14.04 -5.61
CA PHE A 137 -13.12 -12.67 -5.75
C PHE A 137 -11.63 -12.55 -5.36
N LEU A 138 -11.24 -13.05 -4.17
CA LEU A 138 -9.85 -13.00 -3.71
C LEU A 138 -8.90 -13.78 -4.62
N ILE A 139 -9.33 -14.92 -5.16
CA ILE A 139 -8.55 -15.68 -6.14
C ILE A 139 -8.30 -14.82 -7.38
N LYS A 140 -9.36 -14.22 -7.95
CA LYS A 140 -9.25 -13.37 -9.14
C LYS A 140 -8.37 -12.15 -8.91
N GLU A 141 -8.51 -11.49 -7.79
CA GLU A 141 -7.66 -10.35 -7.42
C GLU A 141 -6.18 -10.76 -7.28
N THR A 142 -5.89 -11.94 -6.72
CA THR A 142 -4.53 -12.45 -6.62
C THR A 142 -3.95 -12.82 -7.99
N GLU A 143 -4.74 -13.46 -8.86
CA GLU A 143 -4.34 -13.76 -10.25
C GLU A 143 -4.06 -12.47 -11.04
N SER A 144 -4.89 -11.44 -10.83
CA SER A 144 -4.74 -10.13 -11.44
C SER A 144 -3.43 -9.45 -10.99
N LEU A 145 -3.19 -9.43 -9.68
CA LEU A 145 -1.96 -8.89 -9.11
C LEU A 145 -0.72 -9.61 -9.65
N LEU A 146 -0.75 -10.95 -9.73
CA LEU A 146 0.33 -11.75 -10.32
C LEU A 146 0.66 -11.34 -11.75
N LYS A 147 -0.34 -11.10 -12.58
CA LYS A 147 -0.14 -10.64 -13.95
C LYS A 147 0.48 -9.25 -13.98
N ALA A 148 -0.06 -8.33 -13.16
CA ALA A 148 0.43 -6.95 -13.11
C ALA A 148 1.91 -6.88 -12.70
N ILE A 149 2.31 -7.53 -11.58
CA ILE A 149 3.70 -7.52 -11.11
C ILE A 149 4.66 -8.32 -12.01
N SER A 150 4.14 -9.23 -12.84
CA SER A 150 4.94 -9.94 -13.83
C SER A 150 5.15 -9.15 -15.12
N GLY A 151 4.23 -8.25 -15.44
CA GLY A 151 4.25 -7.43 -16.66
C GLY A 151 4.87 -6.04 -16.50
N HIS A 152 4.99 -5.55 -15.25
CA HIS A 152 5.43 -4.21 -14.94
C HIS A 152 6.44 -4.20 -13.78
N ARG A 153 7.31 -3.18 -13.76
CA ARG A 153 8.08 -2.86 -12.56
C ARG A 153 7.12 -2.28 -11.52
N VAL A 154 6.99 -2.96 -10.39
CA VAL A 154 6.23 -2.52 -9.22
C VAL A 154 7.14 -2.67 -8.00
N ASP A 155 7.39 -1.59 -7.28
CA ASP A 155 8.28 -1.60 -6.12
C ASP A 155 7.52 -1.95 -4.84
N ILE A 156 6.25 -1.49 -4.73
CA ILE A 156 5.36 -1.74 -3.60
C ILE A 156 3.96 -2.08 -4.10
N VAL A 157 3.33 -3.12 -3.55
CA VAL A 157 1.87 -3.31 -3.66
C VAL A 157 1.22 -2.54 -2.52
N ALA A 158 0.51 -1.46 -2.84
CA ALA A 158 -0.13 -0.58 -1.86
C ALA A 158 -1.44 -1.18 -1.34
N HIS A 159 -1.67 -1.05 -0.03
CA HIS A 159 -2.87 -1.53 0.71
C HIS A 159 -3.49 -2.81 0.12
N PRO A 160 -2.68 -3.89 -0.11
CA PRO A 160 -3.12 -5.09 -0.80
C PRO A 160 -4.32 -5.73 -0.09
N TYR A 161 -5.34 -6.13 -0.87
CA TYR A 161 -6.59 -6.75 -0.39
C TYR A 161 -7.43 -5.88 0.57
N ILE A 162 -7.14 -4.58 0.68
CA ILE A 162 -7.90 -3.63 1.49
C ILE A 162 -8.92 -2.91 0.61
N TYR A 163 -10.16 -3.34 0.71
CA TYR A 163 -11.27 -2.90 -0.13
C TYR A 163 -12.28 -2.06 0.66
N GLY A 164 -11.82 -1.01 1.34
CA GLY A 164 -12.67 -0.18 2.20
C GLY A 164 -13.90 0.41 1.49
N PHE A 165 -13.80 0.71 0.21
CA PHE A 165 -14.91 1.26 -0.60
C PHE A 165 -15.96 0.21 -0.95
N LEU A 166 -15.62 -1.09 -1.04
CA LEU A 166 -16.60 -2.16 -1.27
C LEU A 166 -17.67 -2.25 -0.18
N PHE A 167 -17.37 -1.80 1.04
CA PHE A 167 -18.38 -1.81 2.12
C PHE A 167 -19.59 -0.95 1.79
N LYS A 168 -19.46 0.06 0.93
CA LYS A 168 -20.56 0.87 0.43
C LYS A 168 -21.30 0.18 -0.72
N ASP A 169 -20.55 -0.33 -1.70
CA ASP A 169 -21.10 -0.73 -2.99
C ASP A 169 -21.45 -2.24 -3.04
N ALA A 170 -20.71 -3.08 -2.33
CA ALA A 170 -20.91 -4.53 -2.23
C ALA A 170 -20.68 -5.04 -0.80
N PRO A 171 -21.49 -4.63 0.19
CA PRO A 171 -21.23 -4.91 1.60
C PRO A 171 -21.19 -6.41 1.94
N LYS A 172 -21.99 -7.24 1.27
CA LYS A 172 -21.98 -8.70 1.49
C LYS A 172 -20.65 -9.33 1.06
N LEU A 173 -20.12 -8.91 -0.08
CA LEU A 173 -18.81 -9.33 -0.55
C LEU A 173 -17.74 -8.87 0.44
N ALA A 174 -17.70 -7.59 0.76
CA ALA A 174 -16.70 -7.00 1.66
C ALA A 174 -16.66 -7.69 3.03
N GLN A 175 -17.84 -7.94 3.64
CA GLN A 175 -17.96 -8.64 4.92
C GLN A 175 -17.49 -10.10 4.86
N GLY A 176 -17.56 -10.72 3.69
CA GLY A 176 -17.17 -12.12 3.45
C GLY A 176 -15.69 -12.33 3.17
N LEU A 177 -14.92 -11.27 2.89
CA LEU A 177 -13.50 -11.38 2.52
C LEU A 177 -12.67 -11.96 3.67
N ARG A 178 -11.90 -13.00 3.34
CA ARG A 178 -10.99 -13.68 4.26
C ARG A 178 -9.67 -13.99 3.56
N PRO A 179 -8.73 -13.01 3.47
CA PRO A 179 -7.50 -13.16 2.68
C PRO A 179 -6.64 -14.38 2.99
N HIS A 180 -6.65 -14.90 4.22
CA HIS A 180 -5.93 -16.13 4.58
C HIS A 180 -6.49 -17.41 3.91
N LYS A 181 -7.67 -17.33 3.28
CA LYS A 181 -8.30 -18.44 2.56
C LYS A 181 -7.94 -18.49 1.08
N ILE A 182 -7.11 -17.58 0.60
CA ILE A 182 -6.52 -17.70 -0.75
C ILE A 182 -5.78 -19.04 -0.82
N PRO A 183 -5.96 -19.84 -1.90
CA PRO A 183 -5.31 -21.13 -2.03
C PRO A 183 -3.79 -21.08 -1.83
N ALA A 184 -3.23 -22.10 -1.16
CA ALA A 184 -1.82 -22.09 -0.77
C ALA A 184 -0.86 -22.04 -1.98
N ASP A 185 -1.21 -22.72 -3.07
CA ASP A 185 -0.46 -22.70 -4.33
C ASP A 185 -0.45 -21.29 -4.97
N LEU A 186 -1.54 -20.57 -4.85
CA LEU A 186 -1.64 -19.20 -5.35
C LEU A 186 -0.84 -18.22 -4.45
N ILE A 187 -0.84 -18.44 -3.12
CA ILE A 187 0.04 -17.70 -2.20
C ILE A 187 1.51 -17.99 -2.49
N ASP A 188 1.87 -19.24 -2.80
CA ASP A 188 3.23 -19.61 -3.20
C ASP A 188 3.65 -18.93 -4.50
N ALA A 189 2.75 -18.86 -5.47
CA ALA A 189 2.99 -18.16 -6.72
C ALA A 189 3.18 -16.65 -6.49
N LEU A 190 2.33 -16.04 -5.65
CA LEU A 190 2.43 -14.62 -5.30
C LEU A 190 3.76 -14.32 -4.60
N ALA A 191 4.13 -15.10 -3.58
CA ALA A 191 5.40 -14.91 -2.87
C ALA A 191 6.60 -15.00 -3.81
N LYS A 192 6.63 -16.02 -4.69
CA LYS A 192 7.69 -16.17 -5.70
C LYS A 192 7.76 -14.97 -6.65
N ALA A 193 6.63 -14.48 -7.12
CA ALA A 193 6.58 -13.33 -8.03
C ALA A 193 7.07 -12.04 -7.34
N LEU A 194 6.61 -11.78 -6.11
CA LEU A 194 7.04 -10.62 -5.32
C LEU A 194 8.56 -10.64 -5.09
N ILE A 195 9.11 -11.77 -4.66
CA ILE A 195 10.56 -11.93 -4.42
C ILE A 195 11.35 -11.77 -5.71
N LYS A 196 10.93 -12.44 -6.80
CA LYS A 196 11.61 -12.39 -8.10
C LYS A 196 11.69 -10.96 -8.63
N ASN A 197 10.62 -10.18 -8.48
CA ASN A 197 10.54 -8.82 -9.00
C ASN A 197 11.02 -7.76 -7.97
N ASN A 198 11.53 -8.18 -6.81
CA ASN A 198 11.93 -7.30 -5.71
C ASN A 198 10.79 -6.35 -5.27
N THR A 199 9.55 -6.82 -5.37
CA THR A 199 8.35 -6.08 -4.98
C THR A 199 8.05 -6.32 -3.50
N ARG A 200 7.77 -5.28 -2.75
CA ARG A 200 7.35 -5.34 -1.34
C ARG A 200 5.83 -5.29 -1.25
N MET A 201 5.30 -5.84 -0.17
CA MET A 201 3.89 -5.61 0.21
C MET A 201 3.83 -4.48 1.23
N GLU A 202 2.86 -3.60 1.09
CA GLU A 202 2.61 -2.56 2.09
C GLU A 202 1.91 -3.15 3.32
N PHE A 203 2.45 -2.82 4.51
CA PHE A 203 1.71 -2.88 5.76
C PHE A 203 0.96 -1.56 5.93
N HIS A 204 -0.32 -1.58 5.64
CA HIS A 204 -1.14 -0.37 5.60
C HIS A 204 -1.60 0.06 7.00
N CYS A 205 -0.91 1.03 7.57
CA CYS A 205 -1.07 1.40 8.98
C CYS A 205 -2.42 2.05 9.29
N ARG A 206 -3.00 2.83 8.36
CA ARG A 206 -4.25 3.55 8.59
C ARG A 206 -5.41 2.63 8.97
N ASP A 207 -5.66 1.63 8.16
CA ASP A 207 -6.86 0.81 8.32
C ASP A 207 -6.61 -0.45 9.16
N LEU A 208 -5.35 -0.94 9.25
CA LEU A 208 -5.03 -2.11 10.08
C LEU A 208 -4.91 -1.77 11.57
N ILE A 209 -4.38 -0.60 11.90
CA ILE A 209 -4.08 -0.24 13.30
C ILE A 209 -5.08 0.79 13.83
N ILE A 210 -5.41 1.81 13.02
CA ILE A 210 -6.14 2.99 13.51
C ILE A 210 -7.64 2.88 13.29
N ARG A 211 -8.09 2.23 12.19
CA ARG A 211 -9.50 2.11 11.84
C ARG A 211 -9.89 0.70 11.36
N PRO A 212 -9.61 -0.35 12.15
CA PRO A 212 -9.90 -1.72 11.73
C PRO A 212 -11.39 -1.98 11.45
N GLU A 213 -12.29 -1.21 12.06
CA GLU A 213 -13.73 -1.27 11.81
C GLU A 213 -14.11 -0.99 10.35
N ARG A 214 -13.31 -0.20 9.62
CA ARG A 214 -13.52 0.07 8.19
C ARG A 214 -13.28 -1.14 7.29
N LEU A 215 -12.62 -2.16 7.81
CA LEU A 215 -12.29 -3.40 7.09
C LEU A 215 -13.21 -4.57 7.47
N GLY A 216 -14.29 -4.33 8.22
CA GLY A 216 -15.16 -5.39 8.73
C GLY A 216 -14.72 -5.96 10.08
N GLY A 217 -13.90 -5.21 10.81
CA GLY A 217 -13.51 -5.49 12.20
C GLY A 217 -12.49 -6.61 12.34
N ASP A 218 -12.37 -7.13 13.57
CA ASP A 218 -11.35 -8.08 13.99
C ASP A 218 -11.25 -9.35 13.13
N SER A 219 -12.37 -9.83 12.59
CA SER A 219 -12.38 -11.05 11.78
C SER A 219 -11.59 -10.88 10.48
N PHE A 220 -11.72 -9.72 9.83
CA PHE A 220 -10.93 -9.39 8.64
C PHE A 220 -9.47 -9.17 9.03
N VAL A 221 -9.20 -8.35 10.06
CA VAL A 221 -7.84 -8.03 10.49
C VAL A 221 -7.05 -9.30 10.83
N ARG A 222 -7.61 -10.21 11.64
CA ARG A 222 -6.98 -11.51 11.94
C ARG A 222 -6.72 -12.33 10.67
N SER A 223 -7.67 -12.37 9.75
CA SER A 223 -7.51 -13.06 8.47
C SER A 223 -6.37 -12.46 7.65
N TYR A 224 -6.34 -11.15 7.57
CA TYR A 224 -5.32 -10.40 6.83
C TYR A 224 -3.92 -10.60 7.44
N MET A 225 -3.79 -10.50 8.77
CA MET A 225 -2.52 -10.73 9.46
C MET A 225 -1.98 -12.15 9.24
N ARG A 226 -2.85 -13.17 9.15
CA ARG A 226 -2.46 -14.53 8.79
C ARG A 226 -1.88 -14.59 7.37
N LEU A 227 -2.50 -13.92 6.39
CA LEU A 227 -1.94 -13.83 5.04
C LEU A 227 -0.56 -13.18 5.05
N LEU A 228 -0.39 -12.03 5.74
CA LEU A 228 0.91 -11.37 5.83
C LEU A 228 1.96 -12.27 6.49
N GLY A 229 1.58 -13.02 7.53
CA GLY A 229 2.43 -14.02 8.18
C GLY A 229 2.90 -15.10 7.20
N GLN A 230 1.98 -15.69 6.42
CA GLN A 230 2.29 -16.69 5.40
C GLN A 230 3.27 -16.16 4.34
N LEU A 231 3.05 -14.95 3.84
CA LEU A 231 3.94 -14.32 2.86
C LEU A 231 5.33 -14.01 3.45
N ARG A 232 5.37 -13.54 4.71
CA ARG A 232 6.62 -13.29 5.42
C ARG A 232 7.45 -14.56 5.63
N GLU A 233 6.82 -15.67 6.04
CA GLU A 233 7.47 -16.97 6.19
C GLU A 233 8.11 -17.47 4.89
N LYS A 234 7.56 -17.05 3.75
CA LYS A 234 8.09 -17.34 2.40
C LYS A 234 9.18 -16.36 1.95
N GLY A 235 9.52 -15.36 2.77
CA GLY A 235 10.61 -14.40 2.49
C GLY A 235 10.14 -13.12 1.77
N VAL A 236 8.83 -12.85 1.66
CA VAL A 236 8.34 -11.59 1.12
C VAL A 236 8.73 -10.44 2.05
N LEU A 237 9.23 -9.35 1.49
CA LEU A 237 9.57 -8.13 2.21
C LEU A 237 8.35 -7.21 2.33
N PHE A 238 8.31 -6.44 3.40
CA PHE A 238 7.22 -5.51 3.69
C PHE A 238 7.77 -4.12 3.96
N THR A 239 7.00 -3.11 3.58
CA THR A 239 7.23 -1.71 3.93
C THR A 239 5.99 -1.12 4.60
N ALA A 240 6.18 -0.18 5.51
CA ALA A 240 5.06 0.51 6.15
C ALA A 240 4.60 1.69 5.28
N GLY A 241 3.28 1.86 5.17
CA GLY A 241 2.65 3.00 4.53
C GLY A 241 1.51 3.56 5.38
N SER A 242 1.46 4.89 5.50
CA SER A 242 0.37 5.58 6.19
C SER A 242 -0.81 5.89 5.29
N ASP A 243 -0.58 6.01 4.00
CA ASP A 243 -1.52 6.56 3.02
C ASP A 243 -2.07 7.91 3.52
N ALA A 244 -1.15 8.77 3.96
CA ALA A 244 -1.47 10.05 4.58
C ALA A 244 -1.95 11.07 3.54
N HIS A 245 -3.14 11.63 3.78
CA HIS A 245 -3.77 12.68 2.99
C HIS A 245 -3.89 14.00 3.78
N TYR A 246 -3.54 13.97 5.07
CA TYR A 246 -3.53 15.10 6.01
C TYR A 246 -2.29 15.03 6.88
N LEU A 247 -1.77 16.17 7.35
CA LEU A 247 -0.54 16.25 8.15
C LEU A 247 -0.60 15.45 9.46
N ASP A 248 -1.77 15.36 10.10
CA ASP A 248 -1.97 14.59 11.33
C ASP A 248 -1.93 13.07 11.13
N GLN A 249 -1.91 12.64 9.87
CA GLN A 249 -1.81 11.23 9.51
C GLN A 249 -0.37 10.75 9.35
N ILE A 250 0.57 11.66 9.17
CA ILE A 250 2.01 11.36 9.07
C ILE A 250 2.51 10.83 10.41
N GLY A 251 3.30 9.77 10.38
CA GLY A 251 3.84 9.11 11.57
C GLY A 251 3.01 7.91 12.06
N ARG A 252 1.90 7.56 11.41
CA ARG A 252 1.14 6.34 11.75
C ARG A 252 1.97 5.07 11.59
N THR A 253 2.95 5.12 10.70
CA THR A 253 3.88 4.00 10.45
C THR A 253 4.78 3.68 11.64
N ILE A 254 4.94 4.57 12.62
CA ILE A 254 5.70 4.28 13.85
C ILE A 254 5.09 3.13 14.68
N HIS A 255 3.83 2.82 14.44
CA HIS A 255 3.13 1.70 15.07
C HIS A 255 3.23 0.39 14.26
N ALA A 256 3.85 0.43 13.07
CA ALA A 256 4.04 -0.77 12.25
C ALA A 256 5.02 -1.74 12.93
N PRO A 257 4.80 -3.06 12.77
CA PRO A 257 5.75 -4.04 13.28
C PRO A 257 7.12 -3.91 12.60
N SER A 258 8.19 -4.24 13.33
CA SER A 258 9.57 -4.07 12.85
C SER A 258 9.88 -4.77 11.53
N TRP A 259 9.23 -5.89 11.25
CA TRP A 259 9.39 -6.61 9.99
C TRP A 259 8.77 -5.89 8.77
N ALA A 260 7.93 -4.88 8.98
CA ALA A 260 7.37 -4.03 7.92
C ALA A 260 8.23 -2.77 7.68
N ASN A 261 9.54 -2.86 7.80
CA ASN A 261 10.46 -1.72 7.69
C ASN A 261 11.55 -1.95 6.63
N SER A 262 11.24 -2.73 5.60
CA SER A 262 12.16 -2.92 4.48
C SER A 262 12.34 -1.62 3.69
N ILE A 263 13.56 -1.37 3.25
CA ILE A 263 13.93 -0.22 2.42
C ILE A 263 13.64 -0.57 0.95
N ILE A 264 13.19 0.40 0.17
CA ILE A 264 13.02 0.30 -1.29
C ILE A 264 14.38 0.40 -1.96
#